data_fda0ebc65af36dd4c202f792b7d12648
#
_entry.id   fda0ebc65af36dd4c202f792b7d12648
#
_cell.length_a   1.000
_cell.length_b   1.000
_cell.length_c   1.000
_cell.angle_alpha   90.00
_cell.angle_beta   90.00
_cell.angle_gamma   90.00
#
_symmetry.space_group_name_H-M   'P 1'
#
loop_
_entity.id
_entity.type
_entity.pdbx_description
1 polymer ?
#
loop_
_entity_poly.entity_id
_entity_poly.type
_entity_poly.pdbx_seq_one_letter_code
_entity_poly.pdbx_strand_id
1 'polypeptide(L)'
;LVQSRQQLMTAIVQAIVGAMRRDPKRPDAEVGLKTPSIHSDLLWTLHSNNNIAEALRRFGVSSTTSTLILVRVAPPLDAGELVQHMSQLVDGTLQTHGLSLPSPALAWNEVGQTYKIQDTPAFQHPDTSQVDALICSMVASKYVGA
;
A
#
# COMPACT_ATOMS: atom_id res chain seq x y z
N LEU A 1 0.21 6.27 -6.65
CA LEU A 1 -1.12 6.32 -5.99
C LEU A 1 -1.08 6.26 -4.45
N VAL A 2 0.06 5.98 -3.86
CA VAL A 2 0.25 6.13 -2.41
C VAL A 2 0.28 7.62 -2.10
N GLN A 3 -0.65 8.09 -1.23
CA GLN A 3 -0.87 9.51 -0.96
C GLN A 3 -0.17 10.00 0.30
N SER A 4 0.04 9.11 1.26
CA SER A 4 0.65 9.47 2.52
C SER A 4 1.47 8.32 3.11
N ARG A 5 2.39 8.70 4.01
CA ARG A 5 3.11 7.71 4.83
C ARG A 5 2.13 6.90 5.68
N GLN A 6 1.08 7.52 6.19
CA GLN A 6 0.09 6.85 7.03
C GLN A 6 -0.68 5.78 6.26
N GLN A 7 -1.10 6.07 5.03
CA GLN A 7 -1.72 5.08 4.14
C GLN A 7 -0.82 3.86 3.94
N LEU A 8 0.45 4.08 3.61
CA LEU A 8 1.40 3.00 3.39
C LEU A 8 1.65 2.18 4.66
N MET A 9 1.86 2.85 5.80
CA MET A 9 2.06 2.17 7.09
C MET A 9 0.82 1.37 7.50
N THR A 10 -0.37 1.90 7.29
CA THR A 10 -1.63 1.18 7.55
C THR A 10 -1.71 -0.08 6.68
N ALA A 11 -1.36 0.00 5.41
CA ALA A 11 -1.37 -1.16 4.52
C ALA A 11 -0.33 -2.21 4.94
N ILE A 12 0.88 -1.80 5.33
CA ILE A 12 1.92 -2.71 5.83
C ILE A 12 1.43 -3.44 7.09
N VAL A 13 0.88 -2.72 8.05
CA VAL A 13 0.34 -3.31 9.29
C VAL A 13 -0.78 -4.29 8.97
N GLN A 14 -1.70 -3.93 8.08
CA GLN A 14 -2.80 -4.81 7.68
C GLN A 14 -2.29 -6.09 7.00
N ALA A 15 -1.31 -6.00 6.12
CA ALA A 15 -0.71 -7.17 5.47
C ALA A 15 -0.02 -8.09 6.49
N ILE A 16 0.71 -7.53 7.47
CA ILE A 16 1.34 -8.29 8.55
C ILE A 16 0.29 -8.96 9.44
N VAL A 17 -0.73 -8.21 9.88
CA VAL A 17 -1.82 -8.75 10.70
C VAL A 17 -2.59 -9.81 9.91
N GLY A 18 -2.81 -9.60 8.63
CA GLY A 18 -3.41 -10.59 7.73
C GLY A 18 -2.61 -11.90 7.73
N ALA A 19 -1.30 -11.81 7.55
CA ALA A 19 -0.40 -12.97 7.55
C ALA A 19 -0.39 -13.74 8.89
N MET A 20 -0.67 -13.05 10.00
CA MET A 20 -0.73 -13.64 11.34
C MET A 20 -2.08 -14.25 11.69
N ARG A 21 -3.12 -13.99 10.89
CA ARG A 21 -4.46 -14.55 11.14
C ARG A 21 -4.45 -16.05 11.00
N ARG A 22 -5.14 -16.70 11.94
CA ARG A 22 -5.39 -18.14 11.90
C ARG A 22 -6.89 -18.38 11.81
N ASP A 23 -7.27 -19.41 11.07
CA ASP A 23 -8.66 -19.88 11.05
C ASP A 23 -8.98 -20.53 12.42
N PRO A 24 -9.97 -20.04 13.18
CA PRO A 24 -10.37 -20.66 14.43
C PRO A 24 -10.79 -22.13 14.27
N LYS A 25 -11.25 -22.51 13.08
CA LYS A 25 -11.67 -23.89 12.76
C LYS A 25 -10.55 -24.78 12.26
N ARG A 26 -9.41 -24.18 11.86
CA ARG A 26 -8.22 -24.88 11.37
C ARG A 26 -6.98 -24.14 11.84
N PRO A 27 -6.61 -24.28 13.13
CA PRO A 27 -5.48 -23.53 13.71
C PRO A 27 -4.13 -23.85 13.07
N ASP A 28 -4.02 -25.00 12.40
CA ASP A 28 -2.81 -25.43 11.71
C ASP A 28 -2.73 -24.93 10.25
N ALA A 29 -3.81 -24.34 9.72
CA ALA A 29 -3.83 -23.76 8.39
C ALA A 29 -3.38 -22.30 8.43
N GLU A 30 -2.35 -21.95 7.68
CA GLU A 30 -1.98 -20.57 7.44
C GLU A 30 -3.05 -19.89 6.54
N VAL A 31 -4.11 -19.37 7.15
CA VAL A 31 -5.23 -18.72 6.46
C VAL A 31 -5.05 -17.19 6.49
N GLY A 32 -3.83 -16.74 6.41
CA GLY A 32 -3.60 -15.33 6.64
C GLY A 32 -3.71 -14.47 5.39
N LEU A 33 -2.96 -14.83 4.39
CA LEU A 33 -2.81 -14.01 3.18
C LEU A 33 -3.95 -14.26 2.19
N LYS A 34 -4.34 -13.21 1.47
CA LYS A 34 -5.28 -13.27 0.34
C LYS A 34 -4.58 -13.49 -0.99
N THR A 35 -3.26 -13.32 -1.00
CA THR A 35 -2.39 -13.46 -2.16
C THR A 35 -1.20 -14.38 -1.81
N PRO A 36 -0.39 -14.82 -2.78
CA PRO A 36 0.71 -15.75 -2.52
C PRO A 36 1.83 -15.23 -1.60
N SER A 37 1.94 -13.92 -1.38
CA SER A 37 2.99 -13.35 -0.54
C SER A 37 2.53 -12.12 0.21
N ILE A 38 3.19 -11.83 1.33
CA ILE A 38 2.92 -10.61 2.11
C ILE A 38 3.14 -9.32 1.29
N HIS A 39 4.06 -9.35 0.34
CA HIS A 39 4.32 -8.19 -0.51
C HIS A 39 3.20 -7.96 -1.54
N SER A 40 2.66 -9.02 -2.13
CA SER A 40 1.49 -8.91 -2.99
C SER A 40 0.22 -8.59 -2.19
N ASP A 41 0.12 -9.08 -0.97
CA ASP A 41 -0.97 -8.76 -0.06
C ASP A 41 -0.96 -7.28 0.35
N LEU A 42 0.22 -6.68 0.51
CA LEU A 42 0.38 -5.25 0.73
C LEU A 42 -0.25 -4.44 -0.42
N LEU A 43 0.05 -4.80 -1.67
CA LEU A 43 -0.53 -4.13 -2.84
C LEU A 43 -2.04 -4.34 -2.93
N TRP A 44 -2.51 -5.56 -2.63
CA TRP A 44 -3.93 -5.87 -2.55
C TRP A 44 -4.64 -5.03 -1.47
N THR A 45 -4.00 -4.84 -0.32
CA THR A 45 -4.54 -4.06 0.80
C THR A 45 -4.66 -2.57 0.44
N LEU A 46 -3.75 -2.03 -0.35
CA LEU A 46 -3.79 -0.64 -0.82
C LEU A 46 -4.96 -0.37 -1.78
N HIS A 47 -5.50 -1.38 -2.44
CA HIS A 47 -6.59 -1.19 -3.41
C HIS A 47 -7.97 -1.29 -2.75
N SER A 48 -8.95 -0.50 -3.24
CA SER A 48 -10.31 -0.47 -2.68
C SER A 48 -11.12 -1.73 -2.95
N ASN A 49 -10.81 -2.49 -4.01
CA ASN A 49 -11.50 -3.75 -4.35
C ASN A 49 -10.61 -4.98 -4.12
N ASN A 50 -11.19 -6.18 -4.31
CA ASN A 50 -10.51 -7.45 -4.05
C ASN A 50 -9.78 -8.02 -5.28
N ASN A 51 -9.63 -7.24 -6.35
CA ASN A 51 -8.96 -7.68 -7.57
C ASN A 51 -7.45 -7.42 -7.48
N ILE A 52 -6.66 -8.49 -7.30
CA ILE A 52 -5.19 -8.39 -7.20
C ILE A 52 -4.54 -7.91 -8.51
N ALA A 53 -5.08 -8.28 -9.67
CA ALA A 53 -4.53 -7.83 -10.94
C ALA A 53 -4.66 -6.31 -11.10
N GLU A 54 -5.78 -5.74 -10.67
CA GLU A 54 -6.01 -4.31 -10.66
C GLU A 54 -5.12 -3.61 -9.61
N ALA A 55 -4.94 -4.22 -8.44
CA ALA A 55 -4.02 -3.70 -7.42
C ALA A 55 -2.57 -3.63 -7.94
N LEU A 56 -2.10 -4.70 -8.58
CA LEU A 56 -0.77 -4.73 -9.21
C LEU A 56 -0.63 -3.69 -10.32
N ARG A 57 -1.66 -3.51 -11.13
CA ARG A 57 -1.67 -2.52 -12.21
C ARG A 57 -1.61 -1.08 -11.67
N ARG A 58 -2.31 -0.80 -10.55
CA ARG A 58 -2.42 0.54 -9.98
C ARG A 58 -1.26 0.93 -9.08
N PHE A 59 -0.76 0.00 -8.27
CA PHE A 59 0.27 0.25 -7.25
C PHE A 59 1.61 -0.40 -7.58
N GLY A 60 1.67 -1.26 -8.58
CA GLY A 60 2.89 -1.88 -9.05
C GLY A 60 3.71 -0.96 -9.96
N VAL A 61 4.87 -1.47 -10.35
CA VAL A 61 5.80 -0.79 -11.27
C VAL A 61 5.37 -1.01 -12.71
N SER A 62 5.49 0.03 -13.54
CA SER A 62 5.25 -0.01 -14.99
C SER A 62 6.46 0.57 -15.73
N SER A 63 6.45 0.47 -17.06
CA SER A 63 7.50 1.04 -17.92
C SER A 63 7.61 2.58 -17.83
N THR A 64 6.59 3.24 -17.31
CA THR A 64 6.55 4.71 -17.15
C THR A 64 6.81 5.15 -15.71
N THR A 65 7.09 4.24 -14.79
CA THR A 65 7.34 4.57 -13.39
C THR A 65 8.70 5.26 -13.24
N SER A 66 8.69 6.51 -12.79
CA SER A 66 9.90 7.32 -12.54
C SER A 66 10.25 7.43 -11.05
N THR A 67 9.28 7.21 -10.17
CA THR A 67 9.47 7.26 -8.73
C THR A 67 8.74 6.07 -8.10
N LEU A 68 9.42 5.35 -7.22
CA LEU A 68 8.83 4.18 -6.57
C LEU A 68 9.22 4.11 -5.09
N ILE A 69 8.44 3.38 -4.33
CA ILE A 69 8.71 3.07 -2.92
C ILE A 69 9.02 1.58 -2.84
N LEU A 70 10.20 1.26 -2.34
CA LEU A 70 10.57 -0.13 -2.05
C LEU A 70 10.16 -0.48 -0.63
N VAL A 71 9.40 -1.55 -0.48
CA VAL A 71 8.97 -2.08 0.82
C VAL A 71 9.46 -3.50 0.96
N ARG A 72 10.11 -3.78 2.08
CA ARG A 72 10.52 -5.13 2.45
C ARG A 72 9.92 -5.50 3.81
N VAL A 73 9.24 -6.61 3.86
CA VAL A 73 8.79 -7.25 5.10
C VAL A 73 9.57 -8.55 5.26
N ALA A 74 10.50 -8.58 6.20
CA ALA A 74 11.40 -9.69 6.46
C ALA A 74 11.96 -9.57 7.88
N PRO A 75 12.63 -10.63 8.40
CA PRO A 75 13.38 -10.51 9.63
C PRO A 75 14.32 -9.31 9.63
N PRO A 76 14.60 -8.71 10.80
CA PRO A 76 15.47 -7.54 10.90
C PRO A 76 16.84 -7.79 10.25
N LEU A 77 17.29 -6.81 9.47
CA LEU A 77 18.66 -6.71 8.97
C LEU A 77 19.29 -5.44 9.53
N ASP A 78 20.63 -5.38 9.52
CA ASP A 78 21.32 -4.12 9.73
C ASP A 78 20.87 -3.08 8.70
N ALA A 79 20.72 -1.83 9.12
CA ALA A 79 20.22 -0.77 8.25
C ALA A 79 21.10 -0.54 7.02
N GLY A 80 22.41 -0.69 7.16
CA GLY A 80 23.36 -0.57 6.04
C GLY A 80 23.20 -1.71 5.03
N GLU A 81 23.07 -2.95 5.50
CA GLU A 81 22.82 -4.12 4.65
C GLU A 81 21.48 -3.99 3.93
N LEU A 82 20.44 -3.51 4.61
CA LEU A 82 19.12 -3.29 4.03
C LEU A 82 19.19 -2.27 2.88
N VAL A 83 19.81 -1.12 3.12
CA VAL A 83 19.98 -0.06 2.10
C VAL A 83 20.76 -0.60 0.91
N GLN A 84 21.84 -1.34 1.14
CA GLN A 84 22.65 -1.94 0.08
C GLN A 84 21.84 -2.93 -0.76
N HIS A 85 21.10 -3.84 -0.12
CA HIS A 85 20.26 -4.81 -0.84
C HIS A 85 19.16 -4.13 -1.65
N MET A 86 18.48 -3.13 -1.07
CA MET A 86 17.40 -2.45 -1.76
C MET A 86 17.91 -1.58 -2.91
N SER A 87 19.09 -0.97 -2.78
CA SER A 87 19.72 -0.15 -3.83
C SER A 87 20.13 -0.97 -5.05
N GLN A 88 20.38 -2.26 -4.89
CA GLN A 88 20.72 -3.15 -6.00
C GLN A 88 19.51 -3.54 -6.85
N LEU A 89 18.29 -3.35 -6.35
CA LEU A 89 17.06 -3.71 -7.06
C LEU A 89 16.64 -2.69 -8.11
N VAL A 90 17.11 -1.46 -7.98
CA VAL A 90 16.69 -0.34 -8.83
C VAL A 90 17.89 0.53 -9.19
N ASP A 91 18.05 0.78 -10.46
CA ASP A 91 19.00 1.79 -10.95
C ASP A 91 18.36 3.18 -10.81
N GLY A 92 18.73 3.90 -9.75
CA GLY A 92 18.11 5.19 -9.43
C GLY A 92 18.74 5.88 -8.22
N THR A 93 18.28 7.07 -7.93
CA THR A 93 18.73 7.86 -6.78
C THR A 93 17.87 7.58 -5.56
N LEU A 94 18.49 7.10 -4.48
CA LEU A 94 17.82 6.88 -3.21
C LEU A 94 17.48 8.23 -2.55
N GLN A 95 16.20 8.43 -2.23
CA GLN A 95 15.73 9.57 -1.46
C GLN A 95 15.80 9.20 0.03
N THR A 96 16.73 9.80 0.77
CA THR A 96 16.97 9.49 2.19
C THR A 96 16.18 10.39 3.16
N HIS A 97 15.63 11.48 2.68
CA HIS A 97 14.91 12.47 3.49
C HIS A 97 13.40 12.27 3.45
N GLY A 98 12.94 11.27 4.20
CA GLY A 98 11.52 11.04 4.44
C GLY A 98 10.74 10.63 3.17
N LEU A 99 9.57 10.06 3.36
CA LEU A 99 8.59 9.88 2.30
C LEU A 99 7.96 11.24 1.95
N SER A 100 8.69 12.07 1.22
CA SER A 100 8.06 13.14 0.44
C SER A 100 7.37 12.48 -0.74
N LEU A 101 6.13 12.09 -0.53
CA LEU A 101 5.32 11.56 -1.62
C LEU A 101 5.12 12.68 -2.67
N PRO A 102 5.12 12.33 -3.97
CA PRO A 102 4.85 13.31 -5.01
C PRO A 102 3.52 14.01 -4.75
N SER A 103 3.45 15.27 -5.12
CA SER A 103 2.25 16.09 -4.90
C SER A 103 0.98 15.35 -5.35
N PRO A 104 -0.01 15.20 -4.49
CA PRO A 104 -1.28 14.53 -4.81
C PRO A 104 -2.01 15.14 -6.01
N ALA A 105 -1.71 16.38 -6.36
CA ALA A 105 -2.39 17.10 -7.42
C ALA A 105 -2.33 16.41 -8.81
N LEU A 106 -1.25 15.69 -9.12
CA LEU A 106 -1.11 15.01 -10.41
C LEU A 106 -1.88 13.68 -10.51
N ALA A 107 -2.18 13.05 -9.38
CA ALA A 107 -2.87 11.75 -9.32
C ALA A 107 -4.27 11.85 -8.73
N TRP A 108 -4.81 13.04 -8.49
CA TRP A 108 -6.07 13.25 -7.78
C TRP A 108 -7.24 12.49 -8.40
N ASN A 109 -7.41 12.60 -9.72
CA ASN A 109 -8.47 11.88 -10.43
C ASN A 109 -8.32 10.35 -10.33
N GLU A 110 -7.08 9.86 -10.42
CA GLU A 110 -6.80 8.42 -10.29
C GLU A 110 -7.08 7.93 -8.86
N VAL A 111 -6.80 8.74 -7.85
CA VAL A 111 -7.13 8.46 -6.45
C VAL A 111 -8.64 8.36 -6.29
N GLY A 112 -9.39 9.35 -6.77
CA GLY A 112 -10.84 9.35 -6.73
C GLY A 112 -11.45 8.10 -7.38
N GLN A 113 -10.95 7.73 -8.56
CA GLN A 113 -11.40 6.54 -9.28
C GLN A 113 -11.03 5.24 -8.54
N THR A 114 -9.80 5.15 -8.03
CA THR A 114 -9.30 3.94 -7.36
C THR A 114 -10.07 3.65 -6.08
N TYR A 115 -10.39 4.69 -5.31
CA TYR A 115 -11.11 4.55 -4.04
C TYR A 115 -12.61 4.80 -4.14
N LYS A 116 -13.11 5.18 -5.34
CA LYS A 116 -14.54 5.48 -5.59
C LYS A 116 -15.08 6.55 -4.65
N ILE A 117 -14.31 7.60 -4.42
CA ILE A 117 -14.63 8.68 -3.48
C ILE A 117 -14.96 10.01 -4.17
N GLN A 118 -15.08 10.01 -5.50
CA GLN A 118 -15.28 11.21 -6.32
C GLN A 118 -16.52 12.01 -5.91
N ASP A 119 -17.56 11.31 -5.45
CA ASP A 119 -18.84 11.92 -5.04
C ASP A 119 -18.88 12.29 -3.55
N THR A 120 -17.78 12.09 -2.83
CA THR A 120 -17.71 12.46 -1.40
C THR A 120 -17.45 13.96 -1.24
N PRO A 121 -18.04 14.61 -0.21
CA PRO A 121 -17.75 16.02 0.07
C PRO A 121 -16.26 16.30 0.28
N ALA A 122 -15.53 15.41 0.93
CA ALA A 122 -14.09 15.53 1.16
C ALA A 122 -13.28 15.59 -0.14
N PHE A 123 -13.74 14.90 -1.18
CA PHE A 123 -13.08 14.90 -2.49
C PHE A 123 -13.49 16.08 -3.36
N GLN A 124 -14.77 16.49 -3.30
CA GLN A 124 -15.31 17.61 -4.08
C GLN A 124 -14.80 18.97 -3.57
N HIS A 125 -14.59 19.08 -2.26
CA HIS A 125 -13.96 20.24 -1.63
C HIS A 125 -12.58 19.80 -1.13
N PRO A 126 -11.52 19.92 -1.94
CA PRO A 126 -10.27 19.22 -1.71
C PRO A 126 -9.67 19.50 -0.33
N ASP A 127 -9.98 18.62 0.62
CA ASP A 127 -9.34 18.55 1.92
C ASP A 127 -8.48 17.28 1.94
N THR A 128 -7.20 17.47 1.65
CA THR A 128 -6.24 16.36 1.57
C THR A 128 -6.16 15.55 2.86
N SER A 129 -6.38 16.17 4.00
CA SER A 129 -6.39 15.52 5.31
C SER A 129 -7.59 14.59 5.48
N GLN A 130 -8.79 15.04 5.10
CA GLN A 130 -10.00 14.22 5.17
C GLN A 130 -9.96 13.07 4.16
N VAL A 131 -9.47 13.33 2.95
CA VAL A 131 -9.29 12.28 1.94
C VAL A 131 -8.28 11.24 2.40
N ASP A 132 -7.17 11.66 2.98
CA ASP A 132 -6.17 10.72 3.53
C ASP A 132 -6.76 9.88 4.67
N ALA A 133 -7.49 10.48 5.60
CA ALA A 133 -8.16 9.77 6.68
C ALA A 133 -9.20 8.76 6.15
N LEU A 134 -9.96 9.12 5.12
CA LEU A 134 -10.93 8.24 4.47
C LEU A 134 -10.23 7.04 3.82
N ILE A 135 -9.17 7.28 3.05
CA ILE A 135 -8.39 6.22 2.40
C ILE A 135 -7.74 5.31 3.44
N CYS A 136 -7.13 5.87 4.48
CA CYS A 136 -6.56 5.08 5.58
C CYS A 136 -7.61 4.19 6.26
N SER A 137 -8.83 4.69 6.46
CA SER A 137 -9.94 3.91 7.02
C SER A 137 -10.34 2.75 6.11
N MET A 138 -10.40 2.99 4.80
CA MET A 138 -10.69 1.94 3.81
C MET A 138 -9.61 0.86 3.80
N VAL A 139 -8.35 1.25 3.83
CA VAL A 139 -7.20 0.34 3.91
C VAL A 139 -7.22 -0.44 5.23
N ALA A 140 -7.49 0.21 6.35
CA ALA A 140 -7.56 -0.42 7.67
C ALA A 140 -8.68 -1.45 7.80
N SER A 141 -9.81 -1.22 7.12
CA SER A 141 -10.98 -2.11 7.16
C SER A 141 -10.94 -3.23 6.12
N LYS A 142 -9.90 -3.29 5.28
CA LYS A 142 -9.82 -4.18 4.12
C LYS A 142 -10.08 -5.65 4.43
N TYR A 143 -9.49 -6.16 5.50
CA TYR A 143 -9.66 -7.56 5.89
C TYR A 143 -11.00 -7.86 6.59
N VAL A 144 -11.70 -6.83 7.07
CA VAL A 144 -13.00 -7.00 7.74
C VAL A 144 -14.08 -7.29 6.71
N GLY A 145 -14.00 -6.69 5.53
CA GLY A 145 -14.95 -6.83 4.43
C GLY A 145 -14.55 -7.86 3.37
N ALA A 146 -13.48 -8.58 3.60
CA ALA A 146 -12.94 -9.51 2.60
C ALA A 146 -13.30 -10.98 2.88
#